data_b23984da9035dcd86fafb53493551713
#
_entry.id   b23984da9035dcd86fafb53493551713
#
_cell.length_a   1.000
_cell.length_b   1.000
_cell.length_c   1.000
_cell.angle_alpha   90.00
_cell.angle_beta   90.00
_cell.angle_gamma   90.00
#
_symmetry.space_group_name_H-M   'P 1'
#
loop_
_entity.id
_entity.type
_entity.pdbx_description
1 polymer ?
#
loop_
_entity_poly.entity_id
_entity_poly.type
_entity_poly.pdbx_seq_one_letter_code
_entity_poly.pdbx_strand_id
1 'polypeptide(L)'
;MYKAKDFDDAVGKAERLIADGGFGHTSSIYINSATETDKLARFEEAMKTCRILINTPSSQGGIGDLYNFKLAPSLTLGCGSWGGNSVSENVGVKHLINIKTVAERRENMLWFRAPEKVYFKKGCLPVALNEVKTVLGKKKAFIVTDQFLYKNGYTKCVTDKLDELGITHTTFFNVAPDPTLECAIEGTKAINSFEPDCIIAIGGGSAMDAAKIMWVMYEHPEVDFMDMAMRFMDIRKRIYTFPKMGEKAYFIAIPTSSGTGSEVTPFAVITDEKTGIKYPLADYELLPKMAIIDADMCMNQLKDLQPHLV
;
A
#
# COMPACT_ATOMS: atom_id res chain seq x y z
N MET A 1 -9.98 4.18 -13.93
CA MET A 1 -10.13 5.66 -13.83
C MET A 1 -11.25 6.09 -14.75
N TYR A 2 -12.23 6.85 -14.25
CA TYR A 2 -13.39 7.32 -15.03
C TYR A 2 -13.19 8.80 -15.39
N LYS A 3 -13.52 9.16 -16.61
CA LYS A 3 -13.56 10.57 -17.02
C LYS A 3 -14.93 11.15 -16.69
N ALA A 4 -14.98 12.35 -16.17
CA ALA A 4 -16.19 13.12 -15.96
C ALA A 4 -16.21 14.34 -16.89
N LYS A 5 -17.41 14.78 -17.27
CA LYS A 5 -17.61 15.96 -18.12
C LYS A 5 -17.47 17.25 -17.32
N ASP A 6 -18.00 17.21 -16.11
CA ASP A 6 -18.09 18.32 -15.18
C ASP A 6 -18.17 17.78 -13.75
N PHE A 7 -18.35 18.67 -12.79
CA PHE A 7 -18.42 18.35 -11.39
C PHE A 7 -19.62 17.46 -11.04
N ASP A 8 -20.79 17.75 -11.56
CA ASP A 8 -22.01 16.99 -11.26
C ASP A 8 -21.95 15.56 -11.84
N ASP A 9 -21.40 15.40 -13.04
CA ASP A 9 -21.14 14.09 -13.62
C ASP A 9 -20.11 13.29 -12.77
N ALA A 10 -19.12 13.98 -12.20
CA ALA A 10 -18.16 13.34 -11.30
C ALA A 10 -18.82 12.88 -10.00
N VAL A 11 -19.68 13.72 -9.39
CA VAL A 11 -20.45 13.37 -8.19
C VAL A 11 -21.37 12.18 -8.47
N GLY A 12 -22.13 12.20 -9.56
CA GLY A 12 -23.02 11.09 -9.91
C GLY A 12 -22.28 9.78 -10.16
N LYS A 13 -21.08 9.82 -10.72
CA LYS A 13 -20.22 8.63 -10.86
C LYS A 13 -19.69 8.13 -9.52
N ALA A 14 -19.32 9.04 -8.62
CA ALA A 14 -18.89 8.70 -7.28
C ALA A 14 -20.03 8.06 -6.46
N GLU A 15 -21.26 8.58 -6.55
CA GLU A 15 -22.43 7.98 -5.93
C GLU A 15 -22.67 6.55 -6.42
N ARG A 16 -22.57 6.32 -7.74
CA ARG A 16 -22.70 4.99 -8.32
C ARG A 16 -21.62 4.04 -7.81
N LEU A 17 -20.36 4.48 -7.76
CA LEU A 17 -19.26 3.66 -7.25
C LEU A 17 -19.45 3.28 -5.78
N ILE A 18 -19.98 4.20 -4.96
CA ILE A 18 -20.32 3.91 -3.58
C ILE A 18 -21.46 2.90 -3.48
N ALA A 19 -22.47 3.04 -4.34
CA ALA A 19 -23.60 2.10 -4.36
C ALA A 19 -23.17 0.68 -4.78
N ASP A 20 -22.25 0.59 -5.75
CA ASP A 20 -21.74 -0.69 -6.26
C ASP A 20 -20.72 -1.33 -5.29
N GLY A 21 -19.87 -0.52 -4.66
CA GLY A 21 -18.79 -0.97 -3.78
C GLY A 21 -19.18 -1.11 -2.30
N GLY A 22 -20.30 -0.58 -1.90
CA GLY A 22 -20.79 -0.54 -0.52
C GLY A 22 -20.73 0.85 0.12
N PHE A 23 -21.79 1.15 0.92
CA PHE A 23 -21.94 2.42 1.59
C PHE A 23 -21.09 2.55 2.85
N GLY A 24 -20.78 3.78 3.24
CA GLY A 24 -20.36 4.14 4.59
C GLY A 24 -18.87 4.30 4.83
N HIS A 25 -17.98 3.89 3.90
CA HIS A 25 -16.55 3.90 4.17
C HIS A 25 -15.94 5.32 4.11
N THR A 26 -15.30 5.70 3.04
CA THR A 26 -14.53 6.94 2.91
C THR A 26 -14.61 7.49 1.49
N SER A 27 -14.77 8.78 1.35
CA SER A 27 -14.70 9.50 0.07
C SER A 27 -13.60 10.57 0.13
N SER A 28 -13.00 10.88 -1.00
CA SER A 28 -12.00 11.95 -1.12
C SER A 28 -12.37 12.91 -2.24
N ILE A 29 -12.12 14.18 -2.01
CA ILE A 29 -12.29 15.25 -3.02
C ILE A 29 -11.04 16.13 -3.06
N TYR A 30 -10.61 16.48 -4.25
CA TYR A 30 -9.53 17.45 -4.48
C TYR A 30 -10.14 18.74 -5.01
N ILE A 31 -10.12 19.78 -4.19
CA ILE A 31 -10.84 21.02 -4.44
C ILE A 31 -10.19 22.18 -3.69
N ASN A 32 -10.40 23.40 -4.16
CA ASN A 32 -10.07 24.57 -3.36
C ASN A 32 -11.21 24.85 -2.37
N SER A 33 -11.05 24.35 -1.13
CA SER A 33 -12.07 24.45 -0.08
C SER A 33 -12.39 25.88 0.35
N ALA A 34 -11.51 26.84 0.04
CA ALA A 34 -11.73 28.25 0.39
C ALA A 34 -12.61 28.99 -0.64
N THR A 35 -12.57 28.58 -1.92
CA THR A 35 -13.25 29.30 -3.00
C THR A 35 -14.39 28.51 -3.65
N GLU A 36 -14.43 27.19 -3.48
CA GLU A 36 -15.42 26.30 -4.10
C GLU A 36 -16.33 25.62 -3.05
N THR A 37 -16.77 26.41 -2.08
CA THR A 37 -17.60 25.97 -0.94
C THR A 37 -18.89 25.27 -1.37
N ASP A 38 -19.55 25.75 -2.41
CA ASP A 38 -20.81 25.18 -2.90
C ASP A 38 -20.61 23.76 -3.48
N LYS A 39 -19.53 23.57 -4.22
CA LYS A 39 -19.17 22.24 -4.74
C LYS A 39 -18.81 21.27 -3.60
N LEU A 40 -18.09 21.76 -2.60
CA LEU A 40 -17.76 20.96 -1.43
C LEU A 40 -19.02 20.54 -0.69
N ALA A 41 -19.91 21.47 -0.39
CA ALA A 41 -21.19 21.19 0.27
C ALA A 41 -22.04 20.18 -0.54
N ARG A 42 -22.10 20.35 -1.86
CA ARG A 42 -22.81 19.44 -2.76
C ARG A 42 -22.22 18.02 -2.70
N PHE A 43 -20.89 17.88 -2.65
CA PHE A 43 -20.23 16.61 -2.52
C PHE A 43 -20.49 15.97 -1.14
N GLU A 44 -20.41 16.76 -0.08
CA GLU A 44 -20.68 16.29 1.29
C GLU A 44 -22.10 15.75 1.44
N GLU A 45 -23.08 16.42 0.82
CA GLU A 45 -24.48 15.99 0.84
C GLU A 45 -24.68 14.67 0.08
N ALA A 46 -24.08 14.54 -1.10
CA ALA A 46 -24.27 13.40 -1.98
C ALA A 46 -23.61 12.11 -1.45
N MET A 47 -22.41 12.21 -0.87
CA MET A 47 -21.63 11.04 -0.49
C MET A 47 -22.15 10.34 0.76
N LYS A 48 -22.68 9.13 0.61
CA LYS A 48 -23.12 8.26 1.73
C LYS A 48 -21.93 7.53 2.36
N THR A 49 -20.96 8.30 2.86
CA THR A 49 -19.76 7.81 3.53
C THR A 49 -19.54 8.52 4.86
N CYS A 50 -18.97 7.81 5.83
CA CYS A 50 -18.74 8.36 7.17
C CYS A 50 -17.56 9.33 7.24
N ARG A 51 -16.69 9.31 6.21
CA ARG A 51 -15.51 10.19 6.13
C ARG A 51 -15.46 10.84 4.77
N ILE A 52 -15.26 12.14 4.77
CA ILE A 52 -14.96 12.90 3.57
C ILE A 52 -13.62 13.59 3.79
N LEU A 53 -12.67 13.29 2.93
CA LEU A 53 -11.31 13.81 3.00
C LEU A 53 -11.12 14.84 1.90
N ILE A 54 -10.59 16.00 2.28
CA ILE A 54 -10.31 17.09 1.36
C ILE A 54 -8.83 17.11 1.04
N ASN A 55 -8.48 17.12 -0.24
CA ASN A 55 -7.12 17.20 -0.76
C ASN A 55 -6.17 16.13 -0.20
N THR A 56 -6.72 14.95 0.10
CA THR A 56 -5.98 13.85 0.70
C THR A 56 -6.50 12.53 0.16
N PRO A 57 -5.61 11.59 -0.19
CA PRO A 57 -6.01 10.25 -0.60
C PRO A 57 -6.75 9.50 0.52
N SER A 58 -7.75 8.72 0.17
CA SER A 58 -8.53 7.93 1.13
C SER A 58 -7.66 6.97 1.95
N SER A 59 -6.65 6.37 1.33
CA SER A 59 -5.69 5.46 1.98
C SER A 59 -4.86 6.13 3.07
N GLN A 60 -4.56 7.42 2.93
CA GLN A 60 -3.79 8.17 3.92
C GLN A 60 -4.69 8.74 5.01
N GLY A 61 -5.75 9.45 4.63
CA GLY A 61 -6.58 10.18 5.58
C GLY A 61 -7.53 9.31 6.37
N GLY A 62 -7.95 8.18 5.83
CA GLY A 62 -8.91 7.29 6.49
C GLY A 62 -8.44 6.71 7.82
N ILE A 63 -7.14 6.47 7.98
CA ILE A 63 -6.54 5.95 9.21
C ILE A 63 -6.34 7.00 10.31
N GLY A 64 -6.51 8.28 10.00
CA GLY A 64 -6.45 9.35 11.01
C GLY A 64 -5.03 9.81 11.34
N ASP A 65 -4.78 10.19 12.56
CA ASP A 65 -3.66 10.94 13.15
C ASP A 65 -2.22 10.75 12.63
N LEU A 66 -1.99 9.79 11.74
CA LEU A 66 -0.68 9.53 11.12
C LEU A 66 -0.15 10.66 10.24
N TYR A 67 -1.04 11.52 9.77
CA TYR A 67 -0.75 12.53 8.76
C TYR A 67 -1.24 13.92 9.16
N ASN A 68 -1.21 14.24 10.45
CA ASN A 68 -1.67 15.53 10.99
C ASN A 68 -3.17 15.81 10.78
N PHE A 69 -4.01 14.78 10.85
CA PHE A 69 -5.46 14.92 10.87
C PHE A 69 -5.97 15.02 12.29
N LYS A 70 -7.05 15.80 12.51
CA LYS A 70 -7.82 15.77 13.77
C LYS A 70 -8.73 14.55 13.92
N LEU A 71 -8.50 13.51 13.14
CA LEU A 71 -9.17 12.23 13.28
C LEU A 71 -8.42 11.36 14.28
N ALA A 72 -9.14 10.73 15.20
CA ALA A 72 -8.53 9.73 16.05
C ALA A 72 -7.96 8.58 15.22
N PRO A 73 -6.79 8.03 15.58
CA PRO A 73 -6.25 6.86 14.90
C PRO A 73 -7.26 5.72 14.90
N SER A 74 -7.44 5.06 13.76
CA SER A 74 -8.38 3.97 13.62
C SER A 74 -7.72 2.76 12.96
N LEU A 75 -7.73 1.63 13.64
CA LEU A 75 -7.32 0.34 13.07
C LEU A 75 -8.44 -0.30 12.26
N THR A 76 -9.69 0.09 12.53
CA THR A 76 -10.87 -0.37 11.81
C THR A 76 -11.73 0.82 11.46
N LEU A 77 -12.06 0.96 10.20
CA LEU A 77 -12.87 2.06 9.71
C LEU A 77 -14.35 1.64 9.78
N GLY A 78 -15.06 2.10 10.79
CA GLY A 78 -16.51 1.90 10.89
C GLY A 78 -17.24 2.57 9.71
N CYS A 79 -18.20 1.88 9.13
CA CYS A 79 -18.99 2.37 8.00
C CYS A 79 -20.37 2.89 8.43
N GLY A 80 -20.63 2.93 9.71
CA GLY A 80 -21.90 3.41 10.29
C GLY A 80 -23.11 2.59 9.83
N SER A 81 -24.28 3.16 10.02
CA SER A 81 -25.55 2.51 9.61
C SER A 81 -25.66 2.36 8.10
N TRP A 82 -25.00 3.18 7.30
CA TRP A 82 -24.95 3.00 5.85
C TRP A 82 -24.26 1.70 5.44
N GLY A 83 -23.21 1.30 6.14
CA GLY A 83 -22.48 0.06 5.86
C GLY A 83 -22.99 -1.15 6.66
N GLY A 84 -24.06 -1.01 7.42
CA GLY A 84 -24.59 -2.08 8.26
C GLY A 84 -23.69 -2.50 9.42
N ASN A 85 -22.74 -1.65 9.82
CA ASN A 85 -21.78 -1.96 10.85
C ASN A 85 -22.34 -1.71 12.25
N SER A 86 -22.00 -2.59 13.17
CA SER A 86 -22.21 -2.37 14.60
C SER A 86 -21.19 -1.38 15.14
N VAL A 87 -21.63 -0.51 16.06
CA VAL A 87 -20.72 0.41 16.74
C VAL A 87 -20.04 -0.31 17.89
N SER A 88 -18.74 -0.09 18.09
CA SER A 88 -17.98 -0.67 19.19
C SER A 88 -18.11 0.08 20.53
N GLU A 89 -18.88 1.19 20.54
CA GLU A 89 -19.12 2.01 21.70
C GLU A 89 -20.51 1.76 22.30
N ASN A 90 -20.74 2.19 23.54
CA ASN A 90 -22.06 2.17 24.16
C ASN A 90 -23.07 2.94 23.29
N VAL A 91 -24.24 2.34 23.07
CA VAL A 91 -25.28 2.92 22.24
C VAL A 91 -25.82 4.19 22.90
N GLY A 92 -25.72 5.31 22.21
CA GLY A 92 -26.24 6.61 22.63
C GLY A 92 -26.84 7.35 21.43
N VAL A 93 -27.31 8.56 21.65
CA VAL A 93 -27.96 9.39 20.62
C VAL A 93 -27.08 9.53 19.37
N LYS A 94 -25.77 9.67 19.54
CA LYS A 94 -24.81 9.78 18.41
C LYS A 94 -24.83 8.55 17.48
N HIS A 95 -25.25 7.39 17.96
CA HIS A 95 -25.31 6.15 17.17
C HIS A 95 -26.63 6.00 16.38
N LEU A 96 -27.60 6.88 16.63
CA LEU A 96 -28.86 6.94 15.89
C LEU A 96 -28.78 7.78 14.63
N ILE A 97 -27.65 8.46 14.40
CA ILE A 97 -27.42 9.33 13.27
C ILE A 97 -26.19 8.87 12.48
N ASN A 98 -26.20 9.09 11.17
CA ASN A 98 -25.01 8.90 10.36
C ASN A 98 -24.10 10.12 10.48
N ILE A 99 -22.97 9.93 11.13
CA ILE A 99 -21.98 11.00 11.32
C ILE A 99 -21.02 10.97 10.12
N LYS A 100 -20.95 12.07 9.37
CA LYS A 100 -19.88 12.30 8.40
C LYS A 100 -18.76 13.05 9.09
N THR A 101 -17.55 12.52 8.97
CA THR A 101 -16.36 13.24 9.40
C THR A 101 -15.71 13.88 8.18
N VAL A 102 -15.60 15.21 8.20
CA VAL A 102 -14.88 15.97 7.19
C VAL A 102 -13.53 16.35 7.77
N ALA A 103 -12.47 15.96 7.09
CA ALA A 103 -11.10 16.26 7.53
C ALA A 103 -10.33 16.92 6.40
N GLU A 104 -9.87 18.14 6.65
CA GLU A 104 -8.98 18.87 5.78
C GLU A 104 -7.58 18.94 6.39
N ARG A 105 -6.58 18.72 5.58
CA ARG A 105 -5.20 18.84 6.02
C ARG A 105 -4.88 20.31 6.30
N ARG A 106 -4.52 20.64 7.55
CA ARG A 106 -4.23 22.02 7.97
C ARG A 106 -2.78 22.43 7.77
N GLU A 107 -1.88 21.48 7.72
CA GLU A 107 -0.46 21.74 7.60
C GLU A 107 0.08 21.16 6.30
N ASN A 108 0.88 21.92 5.60
CA ASN A 108 1.60 21.42 4.45
C ASN A 108 2.69 20.46 4.92
N MET A 109 2.84 19.35 4.21
CA MET A 109 3.97 18.48 4.39
C MET A 109 5.22 19.28 4.02
N LEU A 110 6.11 19.50 5.01
CA LEU A 110 7.34 20.27 4.81
C LEU A 110 8.39 19.47 4.01
N TRP A 111 8.23 18.15 3.99
CA TRP A 111 9.10 17.25 3.24
C TRP A 111 8.36 15.93 2.95
N PHE A 112 8.78 15.26 1.90
CA PHE A 112 8.37 13.88 1.61
C PHE A 112 9.58 13.05 1.24
N ARG A 113 9.51 11.74 1.47
CA ARG A 113 10.51 10.77 1.05
C ARG A 113 9.93 9.91 -0.05
N ALA A 114 10.69 9.73 -1.11
CA ALA A 114 10.37 8.83 -2.21
C ALA A 114 11.49 7.78 -2.33
N PRO A 115 11.29 6.68 -3.05
CA PRO A 115 12.38 5.80 -3.45
C PRO A 115 13.54 6.57 -4.06
N GLU A 116 14.77 6.08 -3.88
CA GLU A 116 15.95 6.71 -4.48
C GLU A 116 15.81 6.84 -6.01
N LYS A 117 15.09 5.89 -6.62
CA LYS A 117 14.79 5.89 -8.05
C LYS A 117 13.35 5.43 -8.31
N VAL A 118 12.66 6.17 -9.17
CA VAL A 118 11.33 5.80 -9.68
C VAL A 118 11.36 5.79 -11.19
N TYR A 119 11.23 4.62 -11.79
CA TYR A 119 10.99 4.47 -13.21
C TYR A 119 9.49 4.50 -13.46
N PHE A 120 9.03 5.46 -14.23
CA PHE A 120 7.61 5.65 -14.51
C PHE A 120 7.38 5.88 -15.99
N LYS A 121 7.23 4.79 -16.75
CA LYS A 121 6.92 4.83 -18.18
C LYS A 121 6.56 3.43 -18.64
N LYS A 122 5.61 3.33 -19.59
CA LYS A 122 5.35 2.09 -20.32
C LYS A 122 6.63 1.58 -21.00
N GLY A 123 6.98 0.31 -20.77
CA GLY A 123 8.17 -0.32 -21.31
C GLY A 123 9.48 0.05 -20.60
N CYS A 124 9.43 0.60 -19.39
CA CYS A 124 10.65 0.96 -18.65
C CYS A 124 11.31 -0.22 -17.91
N LEU A 125 10.60 -1.32 -17.73
CA LEU A 125 11.07 -2.47 -16.96
C LEU A 125 12.45 -2.99 -17.41
N PRO A 126 12.70 -3.27 -18.71
CA PRO A 126 14.01 -3.77 -19.14
C PRO A 126 15.16 -2.78 -18.88
N VAL A 127 14.88 -1.48 -19.00
CA VAL A 127 15.87 -0.42 -18.77
C VAL A 127 16.22 -0.34 -17.28
N ALA A 128 15.21 -0.37 -16.41
CA ALA A 128 15.42 -0.35 -14.96
C ALA A 128 16.19 -1.59 -14.49
N LEU A 129 15.85 -2.78 -15.01
CA LEU A 129 16.56 -4.02 -14.66
C LEU A 129 18.01 -4.04 -15.16
N ASN A 130 18.32 -3.42 -16.33
CA ASN A 130 19.70 -3.26 -16.75
C ASN A 130 20.55 -2.53 -15.71
N GLU A 131 19.99 -1.51 -15.07
CA GLU A 131 20.69 -0.75 -14.05
C GLU A 131 21.05 -1.60 -12.82
N VAL A 132 20.20 -2.59 -12.47
CA VAL A 132 20.48 -3.53 -11.36
C VAL A 132 21.84 -4.22 -11.55
N LYS A 133 22.19 -4.55 -12.78
CA LYS A 133 23.48 -5.15 -13.12
C LYS A 133 24.58 -4.12 -13.31
N THR A 134 24.32 -3.12 -14.16
CA THR A 134 25.38 -2.25 -14.70
C THR A 134 25.80 -1.15 -13.73
N VAL A 135 24.88 -0.65 -12.92
CA VAL A 135 25.11 0.45 -11.96
C VAL A 135 25.19 -0.07 -10.54
N LEU A 136 24.20 -0.90 -10.13
CA LEU A 136 24.14 -1.43 -8.77
C LEU A 136 25.02 -2.66 -8.55
N GLY A 137 25.50 -3.29 -9.61
CA GLY A 137 26.42 -4.43 -9.54
C GLY A 137 25.86 -5.68 -8.90
N LYS A 138 24.51 -5.80 -8.81
CA LYS A 138 23.84 -6.91 -8.15
C LYS A 138 23.98 -8.21 -8.94
N LYS A 139 24.05 -9.32 -8.22
CA LYS A 139 24.36 -10.65 -8.79
C LYS A 139 23.30 -11.71 -8.45
N LYS A 140 22.58 -11.55 -7.35
CA LYS A 140 21.62 -12.54 -6.83
C LYS A 140 20.31 -11.87 -6.47
N ALA A 141 19.25 -12.13 -7.23
CA ALA A 141 17.94 -11.54 -7.02
C ALA A 141 16.96 -12.55 -6.42
N PHE A 142 16.31 -12.20 -5.31
CA PHE A 142 15.21 -12.97 -4.74
C PHE A 142 13.90 -12.29 -5.10
N ILE A 143 13.04 -13.01 -5.84
CA ILE A 143 11.76 -12.48 -6.33
C ILE A 143 10.66 -12.93 -5.36
N VAL A 144 9.82 -11.98 -4.93
CA VAL A 144 8.64 -12.24 -4.09
C VAL A 144 7.39 -11.88 -4.88
N THR A 145 6.44 -12.81 -4.96
CA THR A 145 5.20 -12.64 -5.71
C THR A 145 4.10 -13.55 -5.18
N ASP A 146 2.90 -13.48 -5.75
CA ASP A 146 1.81 -14.41 -5.46
C ASP A 146 1.73 -15.57 -6.46
N GLN A 147 0.94 -16.59 -6.10
CA GLN A 147 0.80 -17.79 -6.93
C GLN A 147 0.14 -17.52 -8.28
N PHE A 148 -0.78 -16.56 -8.34
CA PHE A 148 -1.50 -16.25 -9.58
C PHE A 148 -0.53 -15.66 -10.59
N LEU A 149 0.23 -14.66 -10.20
CA LEU A 149 1.22 -14.02 -11.08
C LEU A 149 2.29 -14.99 -11.55
N TYR A 150 2.79 -15.83 -10.64
CA TYR A 150 3.80 -16.82 -10.97
C TYR A 150 3.30 -17.88 -11.95
N LYS A 151 2.16 -18.52 -11.64
CA LYS A 151 1.60 -19.61 -12.47
C LYS A 151 1.14 -19.15 -13.86
N ASN A 152 0.70 -17.91 -13.97
CA ASN A 152 0.27 -17.32 -15.25
C ASN A 152 1.41 -16.64 -16.02
N GLY A 153 2.65 -16.73 -15.54
CA GLY A 153 3.84 -16.26 -16.25
C GLY A 153 4.03 -14.74 -16.25
N TYR A 154 3.34 -14.00 -15.39
CA TYR A 154 3.50 -12.54 -15.33
C TYR A 154 4.87 -12.10 -14.81
N THR A 155 5.56 -12.96 -14.09
CA THR A 155 6.93 -12.71 -13.62
C THR A 155 7.99 -12.96 -14.69
N LYS A 156 7.59 -13.60 -15.80
CA LYS A 156 8.53 -14.08 -16.80
C LYS A 156 9.35 -12.97 -17.45
N CYS A 157 8.75 -11.82 -17.72
CA CYS A 157 9.46 -10.67 -18.28
C CYS A 157 10.60 -10.17 -17.36
N VAL A 158 10.47 -10.36 -16.05
CA VAL A 158 11.52 -10.04 -15.08
C VAL A 158 12.57 -11.14 -15.04
N THR A 159 12.17 -12.42 -14.92
CA THR A 159 13.11 -13.55 -14.86
C THR A 159 13.93 -13.69 -16.13
N ASP A 160 13.30 -13.62 -17.32
CA ASP A 160 14.01 -13.68 -18.61
C ASP A 160 15.06 -12.55 -18.73
N LYS A 161 14.73 -11.35 -18.22
CA LYS A 161 15.68 -10.24 -18.23
C LYS A 161 16.81 -10.41 -17.23
N LEU A 162 16.55 -10.99 -16.06
CA LEU A 162 17.60 -11.33 -15.10
C LEU A 162 18.55 -12.40 -15.65
N ASP A 163 18.01 -13.41 -16.37
CA ASP A 163 18.80 -14.42 -17.07
C ASP A 163 19.70 -13.81 -18.15
N GLU A 164 19.14 -12.92 -18.99
CA GLU A 164 19.90 -12.16 -19.99
C GLU A 164 21.07 -11.39 -19.38
N LEU A 165 20.85 -10.82 -18.19
CA LEU A 165 21.85 -10.04 -17.45
C LEU A 165 22.84 -10.92 -16.67
N GLY A 166 22.65 -12.25 -16.64
CA GLY A 166 23.46 -13.16 -15.85
C GLY A 166 23.34 -12.90 -14.34
N ILE A 167 22.15 -12.51 -13.88
CA ILE A 167 21.81 -12.38 -12.46
C ILE A 167 21.12 -13.67 -12.02
N THR A 168 21.75 -14.40 -11.10
CA THR A 168 21.16 -15.59 -10.51
C THR A 168 19.91 -15.21 -9.72
N HIS A 169 18.81 -15.92 -9.94
CA HIS A 169 17.58 -15.59 -9.25
C HIS A 169 16.81 -16.82 -8.74
N THR A 170 15.95 -16.61 -7.77
CA THR A 170 14.94 -17.57 -7.31
C THR A 170 13.65 -16.83 -6.97
N THR A 171 12.53 -17.55 -6.97
CA THR A 171 11.21 -16.96 -6.77
C THR A 171 10.47 -17.62 -5.62
N PHE A 172 10.05 -16.81 -4.65
CA PHE A 172 9.07 -17.17 -3.64
C PHE A 172 7.69 -16.66 -4.10
N PHE A 173 6.76 -17.58 -4.30
CA PHE A 173 5.45 -17.28 -4.90
C PHE A 173 4.26 -17.65 -4.01
N ASN A 174 4.50 -17.94 -2.73
CA ASN A 174 3.45 -18.37 -1.80
C ASN A 174 2.79 -17.22 -1.04
N VAL A 175 2.90 -15.99 -1.53
CA VAL A 175 2.22 -14.86 -0.88
C VAL A 175 0.72 -14.96 -1.16
N ALA A 176 -0.07 -15.04 -0.08
CA ALA A 176 -1.52 -15.01 -0.14
C ALA A 176 -2.04 -13.54 -0.11
N PRO A 177 -3.28 -13.29 -0.58
CA PRO A 177 -3.98 -12.07 -0.23
C PRO A 177 -4.01 -11.90 1.31
N ASP A 178 -3.87 -10.67 1.80
CA ASP A 178 -3.68 -10.41 3.24
C ASP A 178 -2.50 -11.21 3.83
N PRO A 179 -1.25 -10.84 3.52
CA PRO A 179 -0.09 -11.63 3.86
C PRO A 179 0.06 -11.81 5.37
N THR A 180 0.46 -13.01 5.78
CA THR A 180 0.59 -13.39 7.18
C THR A 180 2.04 -13.32 7.65
N LEU A 181 2.21 -13.21 8.96
CA LEU A 181 3.54 -13.24 9.58
C LEU A 181 4.25 -14.58 9.32
N GLU A 182 3.49 -15.66 9.31
CA GLU A 182 3.98 -17.01 9.00
C GLU A 182 4.52 -17.08 7.57
N CYS A 183 3.81 -16.51 6.60
CA CYS A 183 4.27 -16.39 5.22
C CYS A 183 5.59 -15.59 5.13
N ALA A 184 5.70 -14.49 5.87
CA ALA A 184 6.93 -13.71 5.91
C ALA A 184 8.11 -14.50 6.54
N ILE A 185 7.86 -15.28 7.59
CA ILE A 185 8.86 -16.17 8.21
C ILE A 185 9.31 -17.25 7.23
N GLU A 186 8.38 -17.87 6.50
CA GLU A 186 8.70 -18.88 5.48
C GLU A 186 9.57 -18.28 4.36
N GLY A 187 9.15 -17.14 3.83
CA GLY A 187 9.91 -16.41 2.80
C GLY A 187 11.30 -16.00 3.27
N THR A 188 11.42 -15.58 4.54
CA THR A 188 12.71 -15.21 5.13
C THR A 188 13.66 -16.41 5.24
N LYS A 189 13.16 -17.62 5.55
CA LYS A 189 13.98 -18.85 5.52
C LYS A 189 14.51 -19.13 4.12
N ALA A 190 13.67 -18.94 3.09
CA ALA A 190 14.09 -19.11 1.71
C ALA A 190 15.12 -18.04 1.28
N ILE A 191 14.95 -16.79 1.72
CA ILE A 191 15.92 -15.70 1.51
C ILE A 191 17.25 -16.05 2.15
N ASN A 192 17.26 -16.47 3.40
CA ASN A 192 18.48 -16.83 4.12
C ASN A 192 19.24 -18.00 3.47
N SER A 193 18.53 -18.97 2.88
CA SER A 193 19.15 -20.06 2.15
C SER A 193 19.75 -19.64 0.81
N PHE A 194 19.20 -18.61 0.18
CA PHE A 194 19.65 -18.11 -1.11
C PHE A 194 20.69 -17.00 -0.99
N GLU A 195 20.64 -16.20 0.08
CA GLU A 195 21.54 -15.06 0.35
C GLU A 195 21.61 -14.05 -0.81
N PRO A 196 20.48 -13.39 -1.14
CA PRO A 196 20.45 -12.42 -2.22
C PRO A 196 21.12 -11.08 -1.83
N ASP A 197 21.61 -10.38 -2.84
CA ASP A 197 22.03 -8.97 -2.73
C ASP A 197 20.99 -8.01 -3.30
N CYS A 198 19.86 -8.55 -3.81
CA CYS A 198 18.72 -7.80 -4.33
C CYS A 198 17.42 -8.56 -4.04
N ILE A 199 16.39 -7.86 -3.57
CA ILE A 199 15.04 -8.40 -3.42
C ILE A 199 14.11 -7.64 -4.36
N ILE A 200 13.33 -8.37 -5.17
CA ILE A 200 12.39 -7.80 -6.15
C ILE A 200 10.98 -8.25 -5.79
N ALA A 201 10.15 -7.33 -5.32
CA ALA A 201 8.74 -7.58 -5.08
C ALA A 201 7.93 -7.31 -6.35
N ILE A 202 7.18 -8.29 -6.84
CA ILE A 202 6.32 -8.18 -8.02
C ILE A 202 4.89 -8.50 -7.63
N GLY A 203 3.98 -7.54 -7.72
CA GLY A 203 2.58 -7.80 -7.39
C GLY A 203 1.80 -6.59 -6.94
N GLY A 204 0.70 -6.84 -6.26
CA GLY A 204 -0.08 -5.84 -5.55
C GLY A 204 0.50 -5.54 -4.17
N GLY A 205 -0.25 -4.79 -3.35
CA GLY A 205 0.15 -4.43 -1.99
C GLY A 205 0.58 -5.62 -1.15
N SER A 206 -0.17 -6.73 -1.20
CA SER A 206 0.12 -7.94 -0.41
C SER A 206 1.51 -8.52 -0.68
N ALA A 207 1.91 -8.64 -1.95
CA ALA A 207 3.22 -9.15 -2.31
C ALA A 207 4.35 -8.19 -1.88
N MET A 208 4.13 -6.88 -2.06
CA MET A 208 5.11 -5.87 -1.66
C MET A 208 5.24 -5.76 -0.14
N ASP A 209 4.14 -5.80 0.59
CA ASP A 209 4.14 -5.73 2.05
C ASP A 209 4.82 -6.97 2.67
N ALA A 210 4.48 -8.17 2.18
CA ALA A 210 5.18 -9.39 2.59
C ALA A 210 6.68 -9.30 2.32
N ALA A 211 7.07 -8.84 1.13
CA ALA A 211 8.47 -8.70 0.75
C ALA A 211 9.23 -7.70 1.63
N LYS A 212 8.60 -6.57 2.01
CA LYS A 212 9.20 -5.61 2.95
C LYS A 212 9.46 -6.22 4.31
N ILE A 213 8.52 -7.00 4.84
CA ILE A 213 8.72 -7.69 6.12
C ILE A 213 9.82 -8.74 6.02
N MET A 214 9.83 -9.54 4.96
CA MET A 214 10.90 -10.51 4.68
C MET A 214 12.26 -9.80 4.58
N TRP A 215 12.31 -8.64 3.96
CA TRP A 215 13.53 -7.84 3.85
C TRP A 215 14.05 -7.40 5.20
N VAL A 216 13.18 -6.89 6.09
CA VAL A 216 13.56 -6.52 7.47
C VAL A 216 14.10 -7.73 8.22
N MET A 217 13.39 -8.87 8.21
CA MET A 217 13.80 -10.07 8.90
C MET A 217 15.12 -10.66 8.34
N TYR A 218 15.39 -10.45 7.07
CA TYR A 218 16.64 -10.87 6.43
C TYR A 218 17.83 -10.00 6.81
N GLU A 219 17.65 -8.68 6.81
CA GLU A 219 18.73 -7.75 7.16
C GLU A 219 18.99 -7.70 8.66
N HIS A 220 17.92 -7.79 9.45
CA HIS A 220 17.92 -7.59 10.90
C HIS A 220 17.20 -8.73 11.63
N PRO A 221 17.77 -9.93 11.64
CA PRO A 221 17.16 -11.08 12.31
C PRO A 221 17.07 -10.93 13.84
N GLU A 222 17.79 -9.97 14.42
CA GLU A 222 17.76 -9.64 15.84
C GLU A 222 16.53 -8.83 16.26
N VAL A 223 15.81 -8.25 15.30
CA VAL A 223 14.68 -7.36 15.58
C VAL A 223 13.43 -8.15 15.89
N ASP A 224 12.79 -7.85 17.00
CA ASP A 224 11.47 -8.39 17.34
C ASP A 224 10.37 -7.71 16.50
N PHE A 225 9.58 -8.53 15.81
CA PHE A 225 8.47 -8.04 15.00
C PHE A 225 7.45 -7.25 15.83
N MET A 226 7.14 -7.69 17.05
CA MET A 226 6.16 -7.04 17.90
C MET A 226 6.62 -5.66 18.36
N ASP A 227 7.92 -5.46 18.56
CA ASP A 227 8.46 -4.15 18.90
C ASP A 227 8.29 -3.16 17.74
N MET A 228 8.49 -3.60 16.50
CA MET A 228 8.24 -2.79 15.31
C MET A 228 6.75 -2.47 15.14
N ALA A 229 5.88 -3.46 15.27
CA ALA A 229 4.45 -3.33 15.12
C ALA A 229 3.83 -2.42 16.20
N MET A 230 4.26 -2.58 17.44
CA MET A 230 3.74 -1.81 18.57
C MET A 230 4.16 -0.34 18.56
N ARG A 231 5.21 0.03 17.82
CA ARG A 231 5.57 1.44 17.62
C ARG A 231 4.40 2.25 17.07
N PHE A 232 3.62 1.67 16.19
CA PHE A 232 2.47 2.32 15.58
C PHE A 232 1.25 2.37 16.51
N MET A 233 1.05 1.33 17.30
CA MET A 233 -0.13 1.15 18.14
C MET A 233 0.02 1.77 19.53
N ASP A 234 1.24 1.94 20.03
CA ASP A 234 1.50 2.48 21.35
C ASP A 234 2.44 3.69 21.27
N ILE A 235 1.88 4.87 21.53
CA ILE A 235 2.63 6.13 21.55
C ILE A 235 3.83 6.12 22.52
N ARG A 236 3.78 5.29 23.58
CA ARG A 236 4.87 5.13 24.54
C ARG A 236 6.08 4.40 23.95
N LYS A 237 5.88 3.64 22.85
CA LYS A 237 6.93 2.92 22.13
C LYS A 237 7.54 3.70 20.96
N ARG A 238 7.27 5.00 20.83
CA ARG A 238 7.94 5.89 19.87
C ARG A 238 9.46 6.01 20.09
N ILE A 239 9.97 5.41 21.16
CA ILE A 239 11.42 5.30 21.41
C ILE A 239 12.10 4.21 20.56
N TYR A 240 11.35 3.30 19.97
CA TYR A 240 11.93 2.28 19.10
C TYR A 240 12.55 2.93 17.86
N THR A 241 13.83 2.75 17.64
CA THR A 241 14.52 3.18 16.43
C THR A 241 14.45 2.05 15.40
N PHE A 242 13.83 2.29 14.27
CA PHE A 242 13.79 1.31 13.20
C PHE A 242 15.21 1.10 12.66
N PRO A 243 15.63 -0.14 12.37
CA PRO A 243 16.96 -0.40 11.87
C PRO A 243 17.14 0.17 10.46
N LYS A 244 18.37 0.51 10.11
CA LYS A 244 18.70 1.04 8.78
C LYS A 244 18.65 -0.09 7.75
N MET A 245 17.94 0.16 6.66
CA MET A 245 17.67 -0.85 5.65
C MET A 245 18.47 -0.62 4.35
N GLY A 246 18.73 -1.71 3.63
CA GLY A 246 19.35 -1.68 2.31
C GLY A 246 20.86 -1.86 2.31
N GLU A 247 21.45 -2.29 3.41
CA GLU A 247 22.88 -2.59 3.49
C GLU A 247 23.20 -3.98 2.94
N LYS A 248 22.35 -4.97 3.21
CA LYS A 248 22.54 -6.37 2.80
C LYS A 248 21.91 -6.65 1.45
N ALA A 249 20.68 -6.16 1.21
CA ALA A 249 19.96 -6.36 -0.03
C ALA A 249 19.27 -5.08 -0.53
N TYR A 250 19.44 -4.76 -1.80
CA TYR A 250 18.74 -3.65 -2.44
C TYR A 250 17.30 -4.03 -2.76
N PHE A 251 16.33 -3.25 -2.30
CA PHE A 251 14.91 -3.57 -2.45
C PHE A 251 14.28 -2.84 -3.63
N ILE A 252 13.68 -3.60 -4.54
CA ILE A 252 12.98 -3.12 -5.75
C ILE A 252 11.51 -3.52 -5.68
N ALA A 253 10.61 -2.59 -5.95
CA ALA A 253 9.17 -2.85 -6.04
C ALA A 253 8.65 -2.63 -7.47
N ILE A 254 7.90 -3.61 -7.97
CA ILE A 254 7.29 -3.62 -9.30
C ILE A 254 5.78 -3.85 -9.12
N PRO A 255 4.96 -2.79 -9.13
CA PRO A 255 3.52 -2.94 -8.97
C PRO A 255 2.88 -3.55 -10.22
N THR A 256 1.90 -4.41 -9.98
CA THR A 256 1.05 -5.01 -11.03
C THR A 256 -0.40 -4.54 -10.92
N SER A 257 -0.73 -3.80 -9.88
CA SER A 257 -2.04 -3.18 -9.66
C SER A 257 -1.87 -1.69 -9.35
N SER A 258 -2.81 -0.89 -9.79
CA SER A 258 -2.87 0.54 -9.47
C SER A 258 -3.76 0.76 -8.26
N GLY A 259 -3.28 1.48 -7.23
CA GLY A 259 -4.10 1.88 -6.08
C GLY A 259 -3.37 1.87 -4.74
N THR A 260 -2.60 0.83 -4.41
CA THR A 260 -1.99 0.71 -3.07
C THR A 260 -0.83 1.68 -2.84
N GLY A 261 -0.05 1.96 -3.88
CA GLY A 261 1.15 2.78 -3.76
C GLY A 261 2.27 2.16 -2.91
N SER A 262 2.20 0.85 -2.61
CA SER A 262 3.19 0.19 -1.75
C SER A 262 4.60 0.26 -2.32
N GLU A 263 4.75 0.46 -3.63
CA GLU A 263 6.04 0.64 -4.32
C GLU A 263 6.74 1.97 -3.98
N VAL A 264 5.99 2.95 -3.48
CA VAL A 264 6.50 4.29 -3.15
C VAL A 264 6.15 4.74 -1.72
N THR A 265 5.66 3.83 -0.88
CA THR A 265 5.26 4.15 0.49
C THR A 265 6.11 3.42 1.54
N PRO A 266 6.30 4.04 2.72
CA PRO A 266 7.07 3.48 3.82
C PRO A 266 6.23 2.55 4.72
N PHE A 267 5.20 1.90 4.16
CA PHE A 267 4.28 1.07 4.90
C PHE A 267 4.35 -0.39 4.49
N ALA A 268 4.05 -1.27 5.43
CA ALA A 268 3.73 -2.67 5.20
C ALA A 268 2.65 -3.10 6.20
N VAL A 269 1.66 -3.86 5.75
CA VAL A 269 0.61 -4.42 6.60
C VAL A 269 0.71 -5.93 6.59
N ILE A 270 0.76 -6.53 7.75
CA ILE A 270 0.82 -7.99 7.88
C ILE A 270 -0.18 -8.48 8.94
N THR A 271 -0.74 -9.65 8.71
CA THR A 271 -1.71 -10.28 9.61
C THR A 271 -1.03 -11.34 10.47
N ASP A 272 -1.27 -11.31 11.77
CA ASP A 272 -0.93 -12.43 12.64
C ASP A 272 -2.06 -13.47 12.56
N GLU A 273 -1.78 -14.65 12.03
CA GLU A 273 -2.78 -15.71 11.88
C GLU A 273 -3.37 -16.20 13.20
N LYS A 274 -2.62 -16.13 14.30
CA LYS A 274 -3.05 -16.63 15.61
C LYS A 274 -4.11 -15.73 16.23
N THR A 275 -3.96 -14.43 16.04
CA THR A 275 -4.85 -13.43 16.64
C THR A 275 -5.84 -12.84 15.64
N GLY A 276 -5.60 -12.99 14.35
CA GLY A 276 -6.35 -12.33 13.28
C GLY A 276 -6.13 -10.82 13.21
N ILE A 277 -5.15 -10.31 13.96
CA ILE A 277 -4.88 -8.86 14.04
C ILE A 277 -3.97 -8.44 12.90
N LYS A 278 -4.33 -7.34 12.22
CA LYS A 278 -3.49 -6.69 11.21
C LYS A 278 -2.56 -5.68 11.89
N TYR A 279 -1.28 -5.85 11.67
CA TYR A 279 -0.23 -4.97 12.17
C TYR A 279 0.33 -4.10 11.05
N PRO A 280 0.03 -2.79 11.05
CA PRO A 280 0.71 -1.86 10.17
C PRO A 280 2.11 -1.53 10.70
N LEU A 281 3.11 -1.69 9.87
CA LEU A 281 4.44 -1.17 10.11
C LEU A 281 4.63 0.10 9.28
N ALA A 282 5.19 1.13 9.88
CA ALA A 282 5.41 2.41 9.24
C ALA A 282 6.77 2.99 9.64
N ASP A 283 7.70 2.94 8.73
CA ASP A 283 8.98 3.64 8.86
C ASP A 283 9.57 3.92 7.48
N TYR A 284 10.25 5.04 7.33
CA TYR A 284 10.89 5.41 6.06
C TYR A 284 11.98 4.44 5.59
N GLU A 285 12.50 3.63 6.49
CA GLU A 285 13.44 2.57 6.14
C GLU A 285 12.77 1.43 5.36
N LEU A 286 11.43 1.26 5.46
CA LEU A 286 10.64 0.32 4.64
C LEU A 286 10.38 0.82 3.21
N LEU A 287 10.76 2.05 2.91
CA LEU A 287 10.60 2.60 1.56
C LEU A 287 11.47 1.81 0.57
N PRO A 288 10.90 1.28 -0.53
CA PRO A 288 11.70 0.65 -1.57
C PRO A 288 12.83 1.56 -2.05
N LYS A 289 13.98 0.99 -2.35
CA LYS A 289 15.10 1.75 -2.91
C LYS A 289 14.85 2.13 -4.38
N MET A 290 14.15 1.25 -5.11
CA MET A 290 13.74 1.49 -6.49
C MET A 290 12.29 1.07 -6.68
N ALA A 291 11.50 1.90 -7.35
CA ALA A 291 10.17 1.55 -7.85
C ALA A 291 10.19 1.50 -9.39
N ILE A 292 9.64 0.44 -9.98
CA ILE A 292 9.53 0.29 -11.43
C ILE A 292 8.04 0.22 -11.79
N ILE A 293 7.49 1.35 -12.18
CA ILE A 293 6.07 1.51 -12.50
C ILE A 293 5.92 1.45 -14.02
N ASP A 294 5.79 0.24 -14.53
CA ASP A 294 5.59 -0.03 -15.94
C ASP A 294 4.13 -0.38 -16.22
N ALA A 295 3.46 0.40 -17.05
CA ALA A 295 2.06 0.17 -17.37
C ALA A 295 1.81 -1.21 -17.99
N ASP A 296 2.78 -1.80 -18.70
CA ASP A 296 2.64 -3.15 -19.25
C ASP A 296 2.50 -4.23 -18.16
N MET A 297 3.08 -4.01 -16.96
CA MET A 297 2.92 -4.90 -15.82
C MET A 297 1.50 -4.84 -15.24
N CYS A 298 0.83 -3.69 -15.33
CA CYS A 298 -0.53 -3.50 -14.84
C CYS A 298 -1.62 -3.90 -15.85
N MET A 299 -1.38 -3.67 -17.15
CA MET A 299 -2.40 -3.84 -18.20
C MET A 299 -2.83 -5.29 -18.43
N ASN A 300 -1.97 -6.26 -18.20
CA ASN A 300 -2.26 -7.67 -18.47
C ASN A 300 -3.11 -8.35 -17.40
N GLN A 301 -3.23 -7.75 -16.21
CA GLN A 301 -4.04 -8.28 -15.10
C GLN A 301 -5.50 -7.81 -15.10
N LEU A 302 -5.78 -6.72 -15.78
CA LEU A 302 -6.91 -5.84 -15.48
C LEU A 302 -8.20 -6.19 -16.20
N LYS A 303 -8.24 -7.12 -17.12
CA LYS A 303 -9.49 -7.44 -17.81
C LYS A 303 -10.53 -8.06 -16.89
N ASP A 304 -10.10 -8.76 -15.84
CA ASP A 304 -10.98 -9.48 -14.92
C ASP A 304 -11.05 -8.91 -13.49
N LEU A 305 -10.13 -8.01 -13.10
CA LEU A 305 -9.99 -7.49 -11.73
C LEU A 305 -10.31 -6.00 -11.56
N GLN A 306 -10.50 -5.25 -12.62
CA GLN A 306 -10.71 -3.79 -12.57
C GLN A 306 -11.98 -3.30 -11.85
N PRO A 307 -13.07 -4.04 -11.69
CA PRO A 307 -14.24 -3.52 -10.99
C PRO A 307 -14.08 -3.39 -9.46
N HIS A 308 -13.02 -3.93 -8.87
CA HIS A 308 -12.90 -4.10 -7.41
C HIS A 308 -11.75 -3.31 -6.76
N LEU A 309 -10.99 -2.51 -7.51
CA LEU A 309 -9.76 -1.85 -7.04
C LEU A 309 -9.82 -0.31 -7.10
N VAL A 310 -11.01 0.28 -6.93
CA VAL A 310 -11.13 1.74 -6.77
C VAL A 310 -11.67 2.06 -5.38
#